data_df0a6d260c478fbc50f058bc5716f94d
#
_entry.id   df0a6d260c478fbc50f058bc5716f94d
#
_cell.length_a   1.000
_cell.length_b   1.000
_cell.length_c   1.000
_cell.angle_alpha   90.00
_cell.angle_beta   90.00
_cell.angle_gamma   90.00
#
_symmetry.space_group_name_H-M   'P 1'
#
loop_
_entity.id
_entity.type
_entity.pdbx_description
1 polymer ?
#
loop_
_entity_poly.entity_id
_entity_poly.type
_entity_poly.pdbx_seq_one_letter_code
_entity_poly.pdbx_strand_id
1 'polypeptide(L)'
;MPKLWSETIEAHRRGVREAILDTTAALAAEYGLLSVTMSQIAEQTGIGRATLYKYFPDVESIVRAWHERQVGHHLHHLAEVRDRAREAGERLEAVLEAYALIHQRRGQHQRHHRHGAELATFVHRDEHVSQAEQQVLDMIQGLLAEASEAGDVRDDVPLEELARYCLHALAAASGLLSEAAARRLVEVVLAGLRPTVDSTDQQAAHDRDPQ
;
A
#
# COMPACT_ATOMS: atom_id res chain seq x y z
N MET A 1 -40.74 8.33 4.09
CA MET A 1 -40.32 9.29 3.05
C MET A 1 -39.10 10.15 3.38
N PRO A 2 -38.55 10.29 4.64
CA PRO A 2 -37.33 11.07 4.92
C PRO A 2 -36.05 10.38 4.50
N LYS A 3 -35.99 9.04 4.44
CA LYS A 3 -34.73 8.27 4.29
C LYS A 3 -34.08 8.39 2.90
N LEU A 4 -34.88 8.41 1.84
CA LEU A 4 -34.42 8.54 0.45
C LEU A 4 -33.80 9.92 0.15
N TRP A 5 -34.30 10.99 0.77
CA TRP A 5 -33.76 12.35 0.59
C TRP A 5 -32.42 12.53 1.27
N SER A 6 -32.24 12.01 2.49
CA SER A 6 -30.96 12.06 3.18
C SER A 6 -29.89 11.26 2.45
N GLU A 7 -30.21 10.07 1.94
CA GLU A 7 -29.29 9.23 1.14
C GLU A 7 -28.82 9.94 -0.14
N THR A 8 -29.72 10.66 -0.83
CA THR A 8 -29.37 11.41 -2.04
C THR A 8 -28.49 12.62 -1.73
N ILE A 9 -28.75 13.33 -0.62
CA ILE A 9 -27.92 14.47 -0.18
C ILE A 9 -26.53 13.99 0.22
N GLU A 10 -26.43 12.90 0.96
CA GLU A 10 -25.12 12.34 1.38
C GLU A 10 -24.34 11.78 0.19
N ALA A 11 -25.01 11.13 -0.77
CA ALA A 11 -24.38 10.67 -2.00
C ALA A 11 -23.84 11.85 -2.83
N HIS A 12 -24.61 12.93 -2.94
CA HIS A 12 -24.17 14.16 -3.61
C HIS A 12 -22.97 14.80 -2.88
N ARG A 13 -23.02 14.92 -1.55
CA ARG A 13 -21.92 15.45 -0.75
C ARG A 13 -20.64 14.63 -0.91
N ARG A 14 -20.74 13.29 -0.93
CA ARG A 14 -19.62 12.40 -1.24
C ARG A 14 -19.06 12.68 -2.62
N GLY A 15 -19.90 12.72 -3.65
CA GLY A 15 -19.47 12.99 -5.02
C GLY A 15 -18.72 14.31 -5.16
N VAL A 16 -19.22 15.37 -4.52
CA VAL A 16 -18.51 16.67 -4.50
C VAL A 16 -17.17 16.56 -3.77
N ARG A 17 -17.12 15.89 -2.62
CA ARG A 17 -15.88 15.68 -1.87
C ARG A 17 -14.84 14.93 -2.71
N GLU A 18 -15.22 13.85 -3.36
CA GLU A 18 -14.35 13.08 -4.26
C GLU A 18 -13.83 13.93 -5.42
N ALA A 19 -14.68 14.69 -6.07
CA ALA A 19 -14.26 15.60 -7.14
C ALA A 19 -13.23 16.65 -6.68
N ILE A 20 -13.37 17.17 -5.46
CA ILE A 20 -12.39 18.10 -4.86
C ILE A 20 -11.05 17.40 -4.65
N LEU A 21 -11.04 16.18 -4.10
CA LEU A 21 -9.82 15.41 -3.86
C LEU A 21 -9.08 15.10 -5.17
N ASP A 22 -9.79 14.62 -6.19
CA ASP A 22 -9.21 14.24 -7.47
C ASP A 22 -8.67 15.45 -8.24
N THR A 23 -9.44 16.56 -8.26
CA THR A 23 -8.99 17.81 -8.90
C THR A 23 -7.74 18.37 -8.21
N THR A 24 -7.69 18.34 -6.88
CA THR A 24 -6.52 18.84 -6.13
C THR A 24 -5.29 17.99 -6.42
N ALA A 25 -5.43 16.67 -6.46
CA ALA A 25 -4.33 15.77 -6.80
C ALA A 25 -3.81 15.99 -8.22
N ALA A 26 -4.71 16.19 -9.19
CA ALA A 26 -4.34 16.48 -10.57
C ALA A 26 -3.58 17.81 -10.69
N LEU A 27 -4.08 18.87 -10.06
CA LEU A 27 -3.40 20.19 -10.04
C LEU A 27 -2.03 20.09 -9.36
N ALA A 28 -1.92 19.39 -8.24
CA ALA A 28 -0.65 19.19 -7.54
C ALA A 28 0.37 18.40 -8.37
N ALA A 29 -0.08 17.41 -9.12
CA ALA A 29 0.77 16.63 -10.02
C ALA A 29 1.29 17.46 -11.21
N GLU A 30 0.47 18.39 -11.73
CA GLU A 30 0.79 19.21 -12.91
C GLU A 30 1.62 20.44 -12.55
N TYR A 31 1.23 21.19 -11.51
CA TYR A 31 1.80 22.50 -11.18
C TYR A 31 2.68 22.52 -9.92
N GLY A 32 2.72 21.41 -9.16
CA GLY A 32 3.33 21.34 -7.84
C GLY A 32 2.39 21.77 -6.71
N LEU A 33 2.52 21.10 -5.58
CA LEU A 33 1.63 21.31 -4.42
C LEU A 33 1.61 22.77 -3.93
N LEU A 34 2.78 23.41 -3.88
CA LEU A 34 2.93 24.79 -3.39
C LEU A 34 2.28 25.83 -4.32
N SER A 35 1.99 25.45 -5.57
CA SER A 35 1.34 26.35 -6.55
C SER A 35 -0.18 26.21 -6.57
N VAL A 36 -0.74 25.18 -5.91
CA VAL A 36 -2.18 24.94 -5.90
C VAL A 36 -2.89 25.85 -4.94
N THR A 37 -3.96 26.48 -5.38
CA THR A 37 -4.77 27.40 -4.58
C THR A 37 -6.22 26.95 -4.48
N MET A 38 -6.90 27.30 -3.38
CA MET A 38 -8.34 27.05 -3.20
C MET A 38 -9.19 27.65 -4.33
N SER A 39 -8.73 28.72 -4.97
CA SER A 39 -9.44 29.35 -6.10
C SER A 39 -9.39 28.46 -7.34
N GLN A 40 -8.21 27.94 -7.69
CA GLN A 40 -8.03 27.01 -8.82
C GLN A 40 -8.84 25.73 -8.62
N ILE A 41 -8.83 25.17 -7.39
CA ILE A 41 -9.62 23.98 -7.08
C ILE A 41 -11.12 24.24 -7.26
N ALA A 42 -11.64 25.37 -6.74
CA ALA A 42 -13.03 25.73 -6.90
C ALA A 42 -13.45 25.92 -8.36
N GLU A 43 -12.61 26.58 -9.15
CA GLU A 43 -12.82 26.78 -10.60
C GLU A 43 -12.83 25.46 -11.37
N GLN A 44 -11.84 24.61 -11.14
CA GLN A 44 -11.70 23.32 -11.84
C GLN A 44 -12.79 22.31 -11.45
N THR A 45 -13.25 22.32 -10.20
CA THR A 45 -14.36 21.47 -9.73
C THR A 45 -15.73 22.03 -10.11
N GLY A 46 -15.81 23.27 -10.60
CA GLY A 46 -17.07 23.92 -10.93
C GLY A 46 -17.95 24.27 -9.72
N ILE A 47 -17.36 24.38 -8.50
CA ILE A 47 -18.09 24.74 -7.28
C ILE A 47 -17.72 26.15 -6.82
N GLY A 48 -18.63 26.81 -6.10
CA GLY A 48 -18.33 28.11 -5.49
C GLY A 48 -17.28 28.00 -4.36
N ARG A 49 -16.38 28.98 -4.25
CA ARG A 49 -15.37 29.04 -3.17
C ARG A 49 -15.95 28.86 -1.79
N ALA A 50 -17.09 29.52 -1.49
CA ALA A 50 -17.79 29.38 -0.21
C ALA A 50 -18.26 27.93 0.05
N THR A 51 -18.60 27.20 -1.01
CA THR A 51 -18.94 25.77 -0.94
C THR A 51 -17.70 24.94 -0.66
N LEU A 52 -16.57 25.20 -1.36
CA LEU A 52 -15.31 24.49 -1.13
C LEU A 52 -14.86 24.61 0.33
N TYR A 53 -14.91 25.82 0.91
CA TYR A 53 -14.55 26.05 2.32
C TYR A 53 -15.45 25.34 3.34
N LYS A 54 -16.65 24.89 2.95
CA LYS A 54 -17.49 24.03 3.81
C LYS A 54 -17.00 22.58 3.87
N TYR A 55 -16.24 22.14 2.85
CA TYR A 55 -15.66 20.80 2.82
C TYR A 55 -14.25 20.76 3.41
N PHE A 56 -13.43 21.77 3.10
CA PHE A 56 -12.02 21.81 3.47
C PHE A 56 -11.59 23.25 3.77
N PRO A 57 -10.87 23.46 4.88
CA PRO A 57 -10.41 24.80 5.25
C PRO A 57 -9.26 25.31 4.37
N ASP A 58 -8.44 24.40 3.83
CA ASP A 58 -7.23 24.71 3.08
C ASP A 58 -6.82 23.56 2.14
N VAL A 59 -5.82 23.81 1.30
CA VAL A 59 -5.27 22.82 0.34
C VAL A 59 -4.63 21.65 1.08
N GLU A 60 -3.98 21.91 2.20
CA GLU A 60 -3.29 20.88 2.99
C GLU A 60 -4.27 19.81 3.47
N SER A 61 -5.42 20.22 4.02
CA SER A 61 -6.48 19.32 4.47
C SER A 61 -7.07 18.48 3.33
N ILE A 62 -7.15 19.03 2.11
CA ILE A 62 -7.58 18.29 0.92
C ILE A 62 -6.56 17.20 0.57
N VAL A 63 -5.28 17.57 0.53
CA VAL A 63 -4.20 16.63 0.20
C VAL A 63 -4.10 15.50 1.22
N ARG A 64 -4.25 15.82 2.51
CA ARG A 64 -4.29 14.82 3.58
C ARG A 64 -5.45 13.85 3.39
N ALA A 65 -6.65 14.36 3.17
CA ALA A 65 -7.84 13.53 2.94
C ALA A 65 -7.74 12.69 1.65
N TRP A 66 -7.11 13.21 0.60
CA TRP A 66 -6.81 12.45 -0.61
C TRP A 66 -5.84 11.28 -0.31
N HIS A 67 -4.78 11.55 0.46
CA HIS A 67 -3.82 10.52 0.83
C HIS A 67 -4.46 9.43 1.70
N GLU A 68 -5.22 9.81 2.73
CA GLU A 68 -5.99 8.86 3.56
C GLU A 68 -6.86 7.94 2.71
N ARG A 69 -7.54 8.50 1.69
CA ARG A 69 -8.34 7.72 0.74
C ARG A 69 -7.48 6.74 -0.05
N GLN A 70 -6.31 7.16 -0.55
CA GLN A 70 -5.40 6.27 -1.29
C GLN A 70 -4.89 5.12 -0.41
N VAL A 71 -4.52 5.43 0.82
CA VAL A 71 -4.10 4.41 1.81
C VAL A 71 -5.24 3.42 2.07
N GLY A 72 -6.46 3.91 2.28
CA GLY A 72 -7.64 3.06 2.47
C GLY A 72 -7.90 2.13 1.28
N HIS A 73 -7.76 2.62 0.05
CA HIS A 73 -7.88 1.80 -1.16
C HIS A 73 -6.80 0.71 -1.24
N HIS A 74 -5.55 1.03 -0.89
CA HIS A 74 -4.46 0.06 -0.88
C HIS A 74 -4.70 -1.05 0.15
N LEU A 75 -5.09 -0.70 1.38
CA LEU A 75 -5.40 -1.66 2.43
C LEU A 75 -6.57 -2.58 2.04
N HIS A 76 -7.62 -1.98 1.46
CA HIS A 76 -8.77 -2.75 0.97
C HIS A 76 -8.36 -3.73 -0.14
N HIS A 77 -7.54 -3.28 -1.10
CA HIS A 77 -7.02 -4.12 -2.16
C HIS A 77 -6.19 -5.30 -1.62
N LEU A 78 -5.29 -5.06 -0.65
CA LEU A 78 -4.52 -6.12 0.00
C LEU A 78 -5.44 -7.15 0.69
N ALA A 79 -6.48 -6.68 1.39
CA ALA A 79 -7.45 -7.57 2.03
C ALA A 79 -8.24 -8.40 0.99
N GLU A 80 -8.70 -7.78 -0.11
CA GLU A 80 -9.36 -8.51 -1.19
C GLU A 80 -8.48 -9.58 -1.83
N VAL A 81 -7.19 -9.29 -2.05
CA VAL A 81 -6.24 -10.23 -2.64
C VAL A 81 -6.01 -11.39 -1.69
N ARG A 82 -5.82 -11.12 -0.39
CA ARG A 82 -5.72 -12.15 0.65
C ARG A 82 -6.92 -13.10 0.65
N ASP A 83 -8.12 -12.55 0.59
CA ASP A 83 -9.38 -13.31 0.75
C ASP A 83 -9.72 -14.16 -0.49
N ARG A 84 -9.08 -13.91 -1.64
CA ARG A 84 -9.27 -14.70 -2.88
C ARG A 84 -8.46 -15.98 -2.91
N ALA A 85 -7.29 -16.03 -2.28
CA ALA A 85 -6.45 -17.21 -2.22
C ALA A 85 -6.90 -18.16 -1.09
N ARG A 86 -6.69 -19.48 -1.28
CA ARG A 86 -7.20 -20.50 -0.35
C ARG A 86 -6.11 -21.01 0.59
N GLU A 87 -4.94 -21.31 0.05
CA GLU A 87 -3.81 -21.85 0.80
C GLU A 87 -3.02 -20.74 1.52
N ALA A 88 -2.44 -21.04 2.67
CA ALA A 88 -1.71 -20.06 3.48
C ALA A 88 -0.53 -19.44 2.72
N GLY A 89 0.29 -20.25 2.08
CA GLY A 89 1.41 -19.80 1.25
C GLY A 89 0.96 -18.95 0.07
N GLU A 90 -0.13 -19.32 -0.63
CA GLU A 90 -0.69 -18.54 -1.73
C GLU A 90 -1.20 -17.17 -1.26
N ARG A 91 -1.84 -17.10 -0.08
CA ARG A 91 -2.30 -15.84 0.50
C ARG A 91 -1.14 -14.90 0.80
N LEU A 92 -0.08 -15.43 1.40
CA LEU A 92 1.14 -14.66 1.68
C LEU A 92 1.76 -14.13 0.38
N GLU A 93 2.01 -15.00 -0.60
CA GLU A 93 2.58 -14.62 -1.91
C GLU A 93 1.75 -13.55 -2.59
N ALA A 94 0.42 -13.72 -2.69
CA ALA A 94 -0.47 -12.79 -3.35
C ALA A 94 -0.48 -11.40 -2.69
N VAL A 95 -0.45 -11.34 -1.35
CA VAL A 95 -0.39 -10.06 -0.61
C VAL A 95 0.97 -9.39 -0.78
N LEU A 96 2.08 -10.14 -0.73
CA LEU A 96 3.42 -9.60 -0.94
C LEU A 96 3.59 -9.08 -2.38
N GLU A 97 3.05 -9.79 -3.39
CA GLU A 97 3.06 -9.32 -4.78
C GLU A 97 2.24 -8.02 -4.92
N ALA A 98 1.01 -8.00 -4.42
CA ALA A 98 0.16 -6.81 -4.48
C ALA A 98 0.83 -5.60 -3.79
N TYR A 99 1.46 -5.79 -2.64
CA TYR A 99 2.21 -4.75 -1.92
C TYR A 99 3.39 -4.22 -2.75
N ALA A 100 4.19 -5.10 -3.33
CA ALA A 100 5.31 -4.72 -4.21
C ALA A 100 4.84 -3.92 -5.43
N LEU A 101 3.74 -4.35 -6.07
CA LEU A 101 3.17 -3.66 -7.23
C LEU A 101 2.60 -2.28 -6.88
N ILE A 102 2.00 -2.11 -5.71
CA ILE A 102 1.57 -0.80 -5.20
C ILE A 102 2.78 0.15 -5.10
N HIS A 103 3.89 -0.31 -4.49
CA HIS A 103 5.11 0.49 -4.37
C HIS A 103 5.73 0.82 -5.73
N GLN A 104 5.78 -0.15 -6.63
CA GLN A 104 6.34 0.03 -7.97
C GLN A 104 5.54 1.08 -8.77
N ARG A 105 4.21 1.01 -8.77
CA ARG A 105 3.33 1.99 -9.44
C ARG A 105 3.46 3.37 -8.83
N ARG A 106 3.54 3.46 -7.49
CA ARG A 106 3.80 4.73 -6.80
C ARG A 106 5.12 5.36 -7.24
N GLY A 107 6.19 4.57 -7.32
CA GLY A 107 7.48 5.04 -7.79
C GLY A 107 7.46 5.48 -9.26
N GLN A 108 6.70 4.79 -10.12
CA GLN A 108 6.50 5.23 -11.51
C GLN A 108 5.78 6.57 -11.59
N HIS A 109 4.69 6.76 -10.86
CA HIS A 109 3.95 8.01 -10.80
C HIS A 109 4.84 9.17 -10.34
N GLN A 110 5.64 8.97 -9.31
CA GLN A 110 6.57 10.00 -8.81
C GLN A 110 7.61 10.42 -9.86
N ARG A 111 8.10 9.48 -10.67
CA ARG A 111 9.07 9.76 -11.74
C ARG A 111 8.47 10.49 -12.95
N HIS A 112 7.21 10.22 -13.26
CA HIS A 112 6.54 10.83 -14.41
C HIS A 112 5.96 12.22 -14.12
N HIS A 113 5.68 12.52 -12.85
CA HIS A 113 5.16 13.82 -12.45
C HIS A 113 6.28 14.69 -11.87
N ARG A 114 6.45 15.88 -12.49
CA ARG A 114 7.53 16.84 -12.18
C ARG A 114 7.60 17.25 -10.71
N HIS A 115 6.49 17.14 -9.98
CA HIS A 115 6.33 17.54 -8.58
C HIS A 115 5.85 16.40 -7.65
N GLY A 116 5.89 15.15 -8.14
CA GLY A 116 5.42 14.01 -7.35
C GLY A 116 6.21 13.77 -6.06
N ALA A 117 7.49 14.16 -6.02
CA ALA A 117 8.34 14.05 -4.84
C ALA A 117 7.95 15.03 -3.72
N GLU A 118 7.47 16.24 -4.05
CA GLU A 118 7.03 17.23 -3.07
C GLU A 118 5.77 16.75 -2.33
N LEU A 119 4.80 16.21 -3.10
CA LEU A 119 3.58 15.65 -2.54
C LEU A 119 3.88 14.46 -1.60
N ALA A 120 4.81 13.58 -2.00
CA ALA A 120 5.22 12.44 -1.19
C ALA A 120 5.88 12.88 0.14
N THR A 121 6.75 13.89 0.11
CA THR A 121 7.45 14.40 1.31
C THR A 121 6.48 15.05 2.30
N PHE A 122 5.47 15.76 1.79
CA PHE A 122 4.43 16.39 2.61
C PHE A 122 3.61 15.34 3.38
N VAL A 123 3.27 14.26 2.70
CA VAL A 123 2.41 13.20 3.22
C VAL A 123 3.12 12.30 4.23
N HIS A 124 4.44 12.05 4.09
CA HIS A 124 5.20 11.16 4.98
C HIS A 124 5.37 11.64 6.43
N ARG A 125 4.91 12.83 6.78
CA ARG A 125 4.94 13.36 8.15
C ARG A 125 3.66 13.11 8.95
N ASP A 126 2.70 12.38 8.40
CA ASP A 126 1.38 12.22 9.01
C ASP A 126 1.31 10.92 9.86
N GLU A 127 0.67 11.01 11.04
CA GLU A 127 0.40 9.88 11.94
C GLU A 127 -0.42 8.76 11.25
N HIS A 128 -1.24 9.10 10.26
CA HIS A 128 -2.03 8.13 9.50
C HIS A 128 -1.17 7.19 8.63
N VAL A 129 0.03 7.62 8.21
CA VAL A 129 0.97 6.75 7.50
C VAL A 129 1.49 5.67 8.43
N SER A 130 1.85 6.03 9.67
CA SER A 130 2.31 5.08 10.68
C SER A 130 1.25 4.04 11.04
N GLN A 131 -0.03 4.43 11.09
CA GLN A 131 -1.14 3.49 11.34
C GLN A 131 -1.34 2.53 10.15
N ALA A 132 -1.25 3.03 8.92
CA ALA A 132 -1.37 2.18 7.73
C ALA A 132 -0.21 1.19 7.60
N GLU A 133 1.02 1.63 7.87
CA GLU A 133 2.18 0.74 7.91
C GLU A 133 2.02 -0.35 8.97
N GLN A 134 1.51 0.00 10.15
CA GLN A 134 1.23 -0.97 11.20
C GLN A 134 0.16 -1.98 10.77
N GLN A 135 -0.92 -1.55 10.11
CA GLN A 135 -1.96 -2.46 9.60
C GLN A 135 -1.42 -3.43 8.54
N VAL A 136 -0.54 -2.98 7.65
CA VAL A 136 0.12 -3.86 6.68
C VAL A 136 1.08 -4.83 7.40
N LEU A 137 1.84 -4.34 8.38
CA LEU A 137 2.73 -5.18 9.18
C LEU A 137 1.95 -6.29 9.91
N ASP A 138 0.85 -5.94 10.56
CA ASP A 138 -0.01 -6.89 11.28
C ASP A 138 -0.62 -7.93 10.32
N MET A 139 -1.03 -7.49 9.12
CA MET A 139 -1.54 -8.39 8.08
C MET A 139 -0.46 -9.38 7.60
N ILE A 140 0.75 -8.90 7.28
CA ILE A 140 1.86 -9.74 6.85
C ILE A 140 2.26 -10.71 7.96
N GLN A 141 2.34 -10.24 9.21
CA GLN A 141 2.67 -11.08 10.35
C GLN A 141 1.65 -12.21 10.56
N GLY A 142 0.35 -11.92 10.44
CA GLY A 142 -0.69 -12.93 10.49
C GLY A 142 -0.57 -13.98 9.39
N LEU A 143 -0.30 -13.56 8.16
CA LEU A 143 -0.09 -14.47 7.01
C LEU A 143 1.17 -15.31 7.15
N LEU A 144 2.25 -14.75 7.69
CA LEU A 144 3.48 -15.49 8.01
C LEU A 144 3.23 -16.55 9.07
N ALA A 145 2.41 -16.25 10.11
CA ALA A 145 2.04 -17.22 11.12
C ALA A 145 1.27 -18.41 10.52
N GLU A 146 0.25 -18.14 9.69
CA GLU A 146 -0.53 -19.17 9.01
C GLU A 146 0.36 -20.03 8.08
N ALA A 147 1.27 -19.41 7.33
CA ALA A 147 2.18 -20.12 6.44
C ALA A 147 3.27 -20.91 7.19
N SER A 148 3.71 -20.41 8.34
CA SER A 148 4.64 -21.14 9.23
C SER A 148 3.99 -22.38 9.85
N GLU A 149 2.73 -22.29 10.30
CA GLU A 149 1.96 -23.44 10.77
C GLU A 149 1.75 -24.51 9.68
N ALA A 150 1.63 -24.07 8.42
CA ALA A 150 1.54 -24.96 7.25
C ALA A 150 2.91 -25.57 6.84
N GLY A 151 4.02 -25.09 7.38
CA GLY A 151 5.38 -25.52 7.05
C GLY A 151 5.96 -24.87 5.79
N ASP A 152 5.34 -23.81 5.27
CA ASP A 152 5.77 -23.09 4.07
C ASP A 152 6.81 -22.00 4.38
N VAL A 153 6.89 -21.55 5.63
CA VAL A 153 7.77 -20.48 6.10
C VAL A 153 8.67 -20.97 7.22
N ARG A 154 9.93 -20.50 7.23
CA ARG A 154 10.94 -20.77 8.26
C ARG A 154 10.47 -20.35 9.64
N ASP A 155 10.90 -21.08 10.66
CA ASP A 155 10.54 -20.89 12.08
C ASP A 155 11.72 -20.50 12.98
N ASP A 156 12.94 -20.40 12.40
CA ASP A 156 14.18 -20.03 13.10
C ASP A 156 14.35 -18.51 13.29
N VAL A 157 13.44 -17.69 12.72
CA VAL A 157 13.43 -16.22 12.84
C VAL A 157 12.08 -15.76 13.36
N PRO A 158 12.03 -14.80 14.33
CA PRO A 158 10.77 -14.26 14.85
C PRO A 158 9.90 -13.68 13.72
N LEU A 159 8.59 -13.99 13.76
CA LEU A 159 7.63 -13.54 12.71
C LEU A 159 7.58 -12.02 12.55
N GLU A 160 7.78 -11.27 13.64
CA GLU A 160 7.85 -9.79 13.56
C GLU A 160 9.04 -9.33 12.73
N GLU A 161 10.19 -9.97 12.86
CA GLU A 161 11.39 -9.63 12.09
C GLU A 161 11.20 -10.00 10.61
N LEU A 162 10.62 -11.16 10.33
CA LEU A 162 10.28 -11.57 8.96
C LEU A 162 9.26 -10.64 8.32
N ALA A 163 8.23 -10.18 9.07
CA ALA A 163 7.25 -9.23 8.55
C ALA A 163 7.90 -7.88 8.22
N ARG A 164 8.76 -7.36 9.09
CA ARG A 164 9.53 -6.14 8.83
C ARG A 164 10.48 -6.29 7.64
N TYR A 165 11.15 -7.43 7.53
CA TYR A 165 11.99 -7.76 6.37
C TYR A 165 11.17 -7.69 5.08
N CYS A 166 10.02 -8.37 5.00
CA CYS A 166 9.14 -8.34 3.82
C CYS A 166 8.73 -6.91 3.47
N LEU A 167 8.26 -6.15 4.45
CA LEU A 167 7.77 -4.78 4.26
C LEU A 167 8.87 -3.87 3.69
N HIS A 168 10.06 -3.87 4.28
CA HIS A 168 11.15 -3.00 3.85
C HIS A 168 11.80 -3.47 2.54
N ALA A 169 11.98 -4.79 2.35
CA ALA A 169 12.52 -5.31 1.10
C ALA A 169 11.61 -4.99 -0.09
N LEU A 170 10.29 -5.14 0.06
CA LEU A 170 9.33 -4.89 -1.01
C LEU A 170 9.06 -3.39 -1.24
N ALA A 171 9.27 -2.52 -0.26
CA ALA A 171 9.25 -1.07 -0.45
C ALA A 171 10.28 -0.60 -1.50
N ALA A 172 11.40 -1.35 -1.66
CA ALA A 172 12.40 -1.11 -2.69
C ALA A 172 11.84 -1.23 -4.12
N ALA A 173 10.68 -1.87 -4.30
CA ALA A 173 9.99 -1.94 -5.60
C ALA A 173 9.65 -0.55 -6.16
N SER A 174 9.53 0.49 -5.33
CA SER A 174 9.34 1.87 -5.76
C SER A 174 10.46 2.39 -6.69
N GLY A 175 11.67 1.84 -6.57
CA GLY A 175 12.81 2.13 -7.45
C GLY A 175 12.82 1.37 -8.78
N LEU A 176 11.97 0.34 -8.93
CA LEU A 176 11.99 -0.55 -10.10
C LEU A 176 11.18 0.02 -11.27
N LEU A 177 11.63 -0.30 -12.51
CA LEU A 177 11.09 0.27 -13.73
C LEU A 177 9.89 -0.53 -14.31
N SER A 178 9.66 -1.75 -13.86
CA SER A 178 8.60 -2.61 -14.41
C SER A 178 7.97 -3.51 -13.35
N GLU A 179 6.73 -3.92 -13.58
CA GLU A 179 6.03 -4.91 -12.75
C GLU A 179 6.78 -6.26 -12.73
N ALA A 180 7.38 -6.67 -13.86
CA ALA A 180 8.17 -7.89 -13.94
C ALA A 180 9.39 -7.84 -13.00
N ALA A 181 10.02 -6.66 -12.83
CA ALA A 181 11.11 -6.48 -11.87
C ALA A 181 10.61 -6.55 -10.42
N ALA A 182 9.42 -5.99 -10.14
CA ALA A 182 8.80 -6.08 -8.83
C ALA A 182 8.46 -7.54 -8.47
N ARG A 183 7.91 -8.35 -9.41
CA ARG A 183 7.65 -9.77 -9.21
C ARG A 183 8.91 -10.57 -8.90
N ARG A 184 10.01 -10.35 -9.62
CA ARG A 184 11.30 -10.99 -9.29
C ARG A 184 11.81 -10.63 -7.89
N LEU A 185 11.57 -9.40 -7.44
CA LEU A 185 11.89 -9.01 -6.05
C LEU A 185 11.04 -9.81 -5.05
N VAL A 186 9.75 -10.03 -5.33
CA VAL A 186 8.89 -10.89 -4.50
C VAL A 186 9.42 -12.32 -4.45
N GLU A 187 9.80 -12.90 -5.60
CA GLU A 187 10.41 -14.24 -5.66
C GLU A 187 11.67 -14.35 -4.77
N VAL A 188 12.52 -13.30 -4.75
CA VAL A 188 13.72 -13.26 -3.88
C VAL A 188 13.33 -13.19 -2.41
N VAL A 189 12.31 -12.38 -2.06
CA VAL A 189 11.82 -12.30 -0.68
C VAL A 189 11.23 -13.64 -0.24
N LEU A 190 10.37 -14.26 -1.05
CA LEU A 190 9.78 -15.58 -0.78
C LEU A 190 10.84 -16.66 -0.63
N ALA A 191 11.90 -16.63 -1.46
CA ALA A 191 13.02 -17.58 -1.33
C ALA A 191 13.72 -17.44 0.04
N GLY A 192 13.82 -16.23 0.59
CA GLY A 192 14.37 -15.97 1.93
C GLY A 192 13.47 -16.42 3.07
N LEU A 193 12.16 -16.63 2.81
CA LEU A 193 11.20 -17.10 3.79
C LEU A 193 11.07 -18.63 3.87
N ARG A 194 11.63 -19.36 2.91
CA ARG A 194 11.53 -20.84 2.87
C ARG A 194 12.16 -21.46 4.10
N PRO A 195 11.63 -22.60 4.58
CA PRO A 195 12.26 -23.36 5.65
C PRO A 195 13.72 -23.66 5.35
N THR A 196 14.56 -23.53 6.36
CA THR A 196 15.95 -23.98 6.27
C THR A 196 15.95 -25.51 6.29
N VAL A 197 16.47 -26.12 5.20
CA VAL A 197 16.69 -27.58 5.19
C VAL A 197 17.83 -27.84 6.17
N ASP A 198 17.53 -28.47 7.31
CA ASP A 198 18.54 -28.88 8.28
C ASP A 198 19.57 -29.77 7.58
N SER A 199 20.82 -29.28 7.50
CA SER A 199 21.96 -30.01 6.94
C SER A 199 22.31 -31.26 7.74
N THR A 200 21.58 -31.57 8.79
CA THR A 200 21.79 -32.73 9.68
C THR A 200 21.43 -34.06 9.01
N ASP A 201 20.52 -34.06 8.02
CA ASP A 201 20.15 -35.28 7.30
C ASP A 201 21.20 -35.72 6.25
N GLN A 202 22.02 -34.81 5.74
CA GLN A 202 23.10 -35.16 4.80
C GLN A 202 24.28 -35.81 5.50
N GLN A 203 24.54 -35.51 6.78
CA GLN A 203 25.62 -36.12 7.56
C GLN A 203 25.27 -37.56 7.94
N ALA A 204 24.00 -37.87 8.19
CA ALA A 204 23.56 -39.23 8.55
C ALA A 204 23.57 -40.23 7.36
N ALA A 205 23.49 -39.71 6.14
CA ALA A 205 23.57 -40.54 4.93
C ALA A 205 25.02 -40.89 4.54
N HIS A 206 26.00 -40.07 4.96
CA HIS A 206 27.41 -40.31 4.65
C HIS A 206 28.10 -41.32 5.60
N ASP A 207 27.52 -41.50 6.79
CA ASP A 207 28.06 -42.41 7.85
C ASP A 207 27.52 -43.85 7.72
N ARG A 208 26.71 -44.16 6.72
CA ARG A 208 26.12 -45.52 6.49
C ARG A 208 26.74 -46.30 5.35
N ASP A 209 27.96 -46.01 4.90
CA ASP A 209 28.67 -46.85 3.99
C ASP A 209 29.70 -47.73 4.75
N PRO A 210 29.34 -48.97 5.15
CA PRO A 210 30.30 -49.92 5.74
C PRO A 210 31.08 -50.59 4.66
N GLN A 211 32.38 -50.58 4.77
CA GLN A 211 33.34 -51.41 4.03
C GLN A 211 33.01 -52.89 4.17
#